data_d84fb8236b02f9138635fc013db7e5ba
#
_entry.id   d84fb8236b02f9138635fc013db7e5ba
#
_cell.length_a   1.000
_cell.length_b   1.000
_cell.length_c   1.000
_cell.angle_alpha   90.00
_cell.angle_beta   90.00
_cell.angle_gamma   90.00
#
_symmetry.space_group_name_H-M   'P 1'
#
loop_
_entity.id
_entity.type
_entity.pdbx_description
1 polymer ?
#
loop_
_entity_poly.entity_id
_entity_poly.type
_entity_poly.pdbx_seq_one_letter_code
_entity_poly.pdbx_strand_id
1 'polypeptide(L)'
;MRVFFTGGSGKAGRYAIQELQAAGHTVVNIDQVPCGLPDTPELLIDLTDPGQVMGAMTQWADFDEMEDAPRAYDAVVHFAAVPRVMIGDDGSCFRANVASTYNVIEAAYKLGVPKVIFASSETTYGVCFAQGEVKPAYVPVDEDHPTVPHDSYAMSKVCNEATARSFQARAAQAGRAMDIYGLRINNVIEPHEYVQNFPAFVADPALRRRNIFAYIDARDLGQMVNCCLATDGLGYEVFNVANEDSSVGMPSVEVAETFYAGVPVKGDLGGHTTFYAIDKAKKMVGFAPEHGWRDLV
;
A
#
# COMPACT_ATOMS: atom_id res chain seq x y z
N MET A 1 6.55 11.76 14.96
CA MET A 1 6.66 12.42 13.63
C MET A 1 5.36 13.13 13.31
N ARG A 2 5.42 14.22 12.54
CA ARG A 2 4.25 14.81 11.90
C ARG A 2 4.12 14.25 10.48
N VAL A 3 3.02 13.56 10.22
CA VAL A 3 2.82 12.78 8.99
C VAL A 3 1.72 13.39 8.13
N PHE A 4 2.02 13.72 6.87
CA PHE A 4 1.06 14.08 5.85
C PHE A 4 0.47 12.80 5.25
N PHE A 5 -0.77 12.46 5.63
CA PHE A 5 -1.39 11.21 5.24
C PHE A 5 -2.51 11.44 4.22
N THR A 6 -2.37 10.92 3.01
CA THR A 6 -3.44 11.04 2.02
C THR A 6 -4.23 9.74 1.90
N GLY A 7 -5.54 9.84 1.70
CA GLY A 7 -6.40 8.67 1.59
C GLY A 7 -6.79 8.05 2.93
N GLY A 8 -6.68 8.83 4.02
CA GLY A 8 -7.02 8.38 5.36
C GLY A 8 -8.50 8.08 5.57
N SER A 9 -9.37 8.60 4.72
CA SER A 9 -10.82 8.32 4.77
C SER A 9 -11.19 6.97 4.15
N GLY A 10 -10.25 6.34 3.44
CA GLY A 10 -10.42 5.03 2.82
C GLY A 10 -10.28 3.86 3.79
N LYS A 11 -10.66 2.66 3.33
CA LYS A 11 -10.61 1.39 4.07
C LYS A 11 -9.25 1.16 4.75
N ALA A 12 -8.17 1.18 3.97
CA ALA A 12 -6.81 0.96 4.47
C ALA A 12 -6.29 2.13 5.32
N GLY A 13 -6.62 3.37 4.90
CA GLY A 13 -6.09 4.58 5.53
C GLY A 13 -6.56 4.78 6.96
N ARG A 14 -7.81 4.48 7.27
CA ARG A 14 -8.37 4.65 8.62
C ARG A 14 -7.64 3.81 9.66
N TYR A 15 -7.37 2.54 9.36
CA TYR A 15 -6.61 1.67 10.26
C TYR A 15 -5.14 2.10 10.35
N ALA A 16 -4.54 2.49 9.24
CA ALA A 16 -3.16 2.97 9.26
C ALA A 16 -3.00 4.25 10.10
N ILE A 17 -3.94 5.20 10.02
CA ILE A 17 -3.93 6.41 10.87
C ILE A 17 -4.01 6.02 12.36
N GLN A 18 -4.94 5.11 12.72
CA GLN A 18 -5.09 4.67 14.11
C GLN A 18 -3.80 4.02 14.65
N GLU A 19 -3.17 3.16 13.87
CA GLU A 19 -1.89 2.53 14.22
C GLU A 19 -0.76 3.57 14.38
N LEU A 20 -0.68 4.55 13.50
CA LEU A 20 0.31 5.62 13.60
C LEU A 20 0.09 6.52 14.82
N GLN A 21 -1.17 6.86 15.13
CA GLN A 21 -1.53 7.63 16.34
C GLN A 21 -1.20 6.84 17.61
N ALA A 22 -1.50 5.53 17.65
CA ALA A 22 -1.14 4.65 18.75
C ALA A 22 0.39 4.57 18.96
N ALA A 23 1.17 4.69 17.88
CA ALA A 23 2.64 4.77 17.93
C ALA A 23 3.17 6.18 18.30
N GLY A 24 2.29 7.16 18.57
CA GLY A 24 2.66 8.52 19.00
C GLY A 24 3.01 9.47 17.84
N HIS A 25 2.56 9.19 16.62
CA HIS A 25 2.69 10.12 15.50
C HIS A 25 1.51 11.10 15.47
N THR A 26 1.78 12.35 15.08
CA THR A 26 0.76 13.32 14.73
C THR A 26 0.41 13.15 13.26
N VAL A 27 -0.82 12.80 12.94
CA VAL A 27 -1.24 12.54 11.56
C VAL A 27 -2.22 13.62 11.11
N VAL A 28 -1.96 14.23 9.95
CA VAL A 28 -2.89 15.13 9.27
C VAL A 28 -3.48 14.38 8.07
N ASN A 29 -4.79 14.17 8.07
CA ASN A 29 -5.50 13.51 6.98
C ASN A 29 -5.74 14.47 5.81
N ILE A 30 -5.40 14.02 4.62
CA ILE A 30 -5.59 14.76 3.36
C ILE A 30 -6.45 13.90 2.43
N ASP A 31 -7.67 14.31 2.19
CA ASP A 31 -8.61 13.52 1.40
C ASP A 31 -9.62 14.45 0.69
N GLN A 32 -10.54 13.89 -0.07
CA GLN A 32 -11.70 14.61 -0.63
C GLN A 32 -12.91 14.55 0.31
N VAL A 33 -12.90 13.65 1.28
CA VAL A 33 -13.97 13.46 2.26
C VAL A 33 -13.38 13.29 3.66
N PRO A 34 -14.09 13.67 4.74
CA PRO A 34 -13.60 13.50 6.10
C PRO A 34 -13.37 12.03 6.47
N CYS A 35 -12.35 11.73 7.27
CA CYS A 35 -12.14 10.39 7.82
C CYS A 35 -13.01 10.13 9.07
N GLY A 36 -13.39 11.19 9.80
CA GLY A 36 -14.18 11.09 11.01
C GLY A 36 -13.47 10.38 12.17
N LEU A 37 -12.15 10.35 12.16
CA LEU A 37 -11.35 9.82 13.26
C LEU A 37 -11.09 10.92 14.30
N PRO A 38 -11.12 10.59 15.61
CA PRO A 38 -10.78 11.56 16.65
C PRO A 38 -9.32 11.99 16.53
N ASP A 39 -9.01 13.18 17.02
CA ASP A 39 -7.66 13.74 17.12
C ASP A 39 -6.86 13.71 15.80
N THR A 40 -7.61 13.83 14.67
CA THR A 40 -7.03 13.79 13.31
C THR A 40 -7.40 15.09 12.60
N PRO A 41 -6.51 16.10 12.58
CA PRO A 41 -6.69 17.26 11.72
C PRO A 41 -6.85 16.87 10.25
N GLU A 42 -7.70 17.59 9.52
CA GLU A 42 -8.04 17.23 8.14
C GLU A 42 -8.00 18.43 7.20
N LEU A 43 -7.49 18.19 5.99
CA LEU A 43 -7.57 19.15 4.88
C LEU A 43 -8.24 18.47 3.69
N LEU A 44 -9.35 19.03 3.22
CA LEU A 44 -10.10 18.46 2.09
C LEU A 44 -9.65 19.12 0.80
N ILE A 45 -8.93 18.35 -0.03
CA ILE A 45 -8.33 18.85 -1.29
C ILE A 45 -8.43 17.82 -2.42
N ASP A 46 -8.25 18.32 -3.63
CA ASP A 46 -8.03 17.48 -4.82
C ASP A 46 -6.52 17.28 -5.05
N LEU A 47 -6.04 16.06 -4.87
CA LEU A 47 -4.61 15.71 -5.06
C LEU A 47 -4.17 15.76 -6.53
N THR A 48 -5.10 15.83 -7.48
CA THR A 48 -4.75 16.03 -8.89
C THR A 48 -4.39 17.48 -9.22
N ASP A 49 -4.69 18.41 -8.30
CA ASP A 49 -4.30 19.81 -8.37
C ASP A 49 -2.98 20.04 -7.60
N PRO A 50 -1.86 20.32 -8.30
CA PRO A 50 -0.54 20.53 -7.65
C PRO A 50 -0.52 21.75 -6.74
N GLY A 51 -1.37 22.77 -6.98
CA GLY A 51 -1.46 23.96 -6.14
C GLY A 51 -2.08 23.65 -4.79
N GLN A 52 -3.14 22.85 -4.78
CA GLN A 52 -3.78 22.40 -3.53
C GLN A 52 -2.84 21.48 -2.71
N VAL A 53 -2.12 20.57 -3.36
CA VAL A 53 -1.13 19.71 -2.68
C VAL A 53 -0.03 20.54 -2.03
N MET A 54 0.55 21.50 -2.77
CA MET A 54 1.60 22.38 -2.25
C MET A 54 1.08 23.25 -1.11
N GLY A 55 -0.13 23.80 -1.24
CA GLY A 55 -0.79 24.59 -0.20
C GLY A 55 -1.01 23.78 1.07
N ALA A 56 -1.55 22.58 0.96
CA ALA A 56 -1.81 21.70 2.11
C ALA A 56 -0.52 21.29 2.85
N MET A 57 0.59 21.12 2.16
CA MET A 57 1.88 20.79 2.80
C MET A 57 2.56 21.98 3.50
N THR A 58 2.07 23.22 3.28
CA THR A 58 2.72 24.43 3.77
C THR A 58 1.84 25.28 4.69
N GLN A 59 0.60 24.87 4.96
CA GLN A 59 -0.34 25.58 5.85
C GLN A 59 -0.54 24.86 7.18
N TRP A 60 -1.21 25.54 8.12
CA TRP A 60 -1.71 24.93 9.35
C TRP A 60 -2.88 24.00 9.05
N ALA A 61 -2.97 22.90 9.78
CA ALA A 61 -4.05 21.93 9.64
C ALA A 61 -5.15 22.11 10.71
N ASP A 62 -4.84 22.79 11.82
CA ASP A 62 -5.80 23.14 12.89
C ASP A 62 -5.39 24.41 13.65
N PHE A 63 -6.21 24.80 14.62
CA PHE A 63 -5.98 26.00 15.44
C PHE A 63 -4.83 25.84 16.45
N ASP A 64 -4.58 24.62 16.91
CA ASP A 64 -3.53 24.35 17.90
C ASP A 64 -2.14 24.53 17.28
N GLU A 65 -2.02 24.37 15.96
CA GLU A 65 -0.78 24.62 15.21
C GLU A 65 -0.52 26.14 14.97
N MET A 66 -1.52 27.01 15.12
CA MET A 66 -1.40 28.42 14.72
C MET A 66 -0.57 29.29 15.67
N GLU A 67 -0.22 28.81 16.86
CA GLU A 67 0.65 29.55 17.79
C GLU A 67 2.12 29.58 17.30
N ASP A 68 2.50 28.65 16.42
CA ASP A 68 3.82 28.55 15.84
C ASP A 68 3.81 28.76 14.30
N ALA A 69 4.98 28.88 13.69
CA ALA A 69 5.08 28.81 12.22
C ALA A 69 4.65 27.42 11.72
N PRO A 70 4.08 27.30 10.49
CA PRO A 70 3.67 26.03 9.96
C PRO A 70 4.82 25.01 10.03
N ARG A 71 4.60 23.93 10.80
CA ARG A 71 5.62 22.91 11.02
C ARG A 71 5.77 22.04 9.77
N ALA A 72 7.00 21.82 9.34
CA ALA A 72 7.30 20.89 8.25
C ALA A 72 6.83 19.47 8.60
N TYR A 73 6.44 18.71 7.59
CA TYR A 73 6.16 17.29 7.74
C TYR A 73 7.46 16.48 7.78
N ASP A 74 7.52 15.51 8.68
CA ASP A 74 8.63 14.57 8.79
C ASP A 74 8.53 13.45 7.73
N ALA A 75 7.30 13.11 7.35
CA ALA A 75 7.03 12.08 6.34
C ALA A 75 5.69 12.32 5.60
N VAL A 76 5.59 11.71 4.43
CA VAL A 76 4.35 11.58 3.66
C VAL A 76 3.96 10.12 3.57
N VAL A 77 2.69 9.80 3.84
CA VAL A 77 2.06 8.52 3.54
C VAL A 77 0.97 8.77 2.49
N HIS A 78 1.14 8.22 1.29
CA HIS A 78 0.23 8.46 0.17
C HIS A 78 -0.57 7.20 -0.17
N PHE A 79 -1.78 7.08 0.39
CA PHE A 79 -2.71 5.98 0.14
C PHE A 79 -3.90 6.38 -0.74
N ALA A 80 -4.10 7.68 -0.98
CA ALA A 80 -5.17 8.16 -1.85
C ALA A 80 -5.03 7.61 -3.26
N ALA A 81 -6.09 6.98 -3.75
CA ALA A 81 -6.19 6.47 -5.11
C ALA A 81 -7.65 6.17 -5.46
N VAL A 82 -7.97 6.11 -6.76
CA VAL A 82 -9.07 5.29 -7.24
C VAL A 82 -8.63 3.84 -7.08
N PRO A 83 -9.21 3.05 -6.14
CA PRO A 83 -8.54 1.86 -5.59
C PRO A 83 -8.64 0.61 -6.47
N ARG A 84 -9.33 0.66 -7.59
CA ARG A 84 -9.47 -0.43 -8.56
C ARG A 84 -10.14 0.05 -9.85
N VAL A 85 -10.07 -0.76 -10.88
CA VAL A 85 -10.93 -0.63 -12.07
C VAL A 85 -12.41 -0.84 -11.73
N MET A 86 -13.32 -0.56 -12.68
CA MET A 86 -14.78 -0.75 -12.54
C MET A 86 -15.44 0.13 -11.44
N ILE A 87 -14.82 1.25 -11.05
CA ILE A 87 -15.44 2.32 -10.25
C ILE A 87 -15.86 3.46 -11.16
N GLY A 88 -15.03 3.78 -12.13
CA GLY A 88 -15.26 4.76 -13.17
C GLY A 88 -14.64 4.29 -14.49
N ASP A 89 -14.40 5.21 -15.42
CA ASP A 89 -13.70 4.88 -16.66
C ASP A 89 -12.20 4.69 -16.43
N ASP A 90 -11.58 3.84 -17.24
CA ASP A 90 -10.17 3.47 -17.15
C ASP A 90 -9.22 4.67 -17.25
N GLY A 91 -9.52 5.59 -18.17
CA GLY A 91 -8.68 6.77 -18.36
C GLY A 91 -8.69 7.71 -17.15
N SER A 92 -9.83 7.87 -16.49
CA SER A 92 -9.93 8.67 -15.26
C SER A 92 -9.22 8.00 -14.09
N CYS A 93 -9.34 6.67 -13.94
CA CYS A 93 -8.60 5.91 -12.93
C CYS A 93 -7.08 6.11 -13.10
N PHE A 94 -6.58 5.88 -14.32
CA PHE A 94 -5.16 6.03 -14.63
C PHE A 94 -4.66 7.46 -14.36
N ARG A 95 -5.35 8.47 -14.92
CA ARG A 95 -4.92 9.89 -14.79
C ARG A 95 -4.93 10.35 -13.34
N ALA A 96 -6.01 10.06 -12.60
CA ALA A 96 -6.11 10.49 -11.20
C ALA A 96 -4.99 9.89 -10.34
N ASN A 97 -4.73 8.59 -10.46
CA ASN A 97 -3.72 7.90 -9.68
C ASN A 97 -2.29 8.35 -10.02
N VAL A 98 -2.00 8.58 -11.30
CA VAL A 98 -0.66 9.04 -11.71
C VAL A 98 -0.43 10.51 -11.33
N ALA A 99 -1.41 11.39 -11.59
CA ALA A 99 -1.28 12.80 -11.28
C ALA A 99 -1.16 13.04 -9.76
N SER A 100 -2.02 12.41 -8.95
CA SER A 100 -1.98 12.58 -7.49
C SER A 100 -0.63 12.11 -6.90
N THR A 101 -0.14 10.95 -7.32
CA THR A 101 1.15 10.43 -6.84
C THR A 101 2.31 11.33 -7.26
N TYR A 102 2.33 11.77 -8.52
CA TYR A 102 3.35 12.70 -8.98
C TYR A 102 3.34 14.00 -8.17
N ASN A 103 2.18 14.63 -8.00
CA ASN A 103 2.04 15.91 -7.29
C ASN A 103 2.49 15.79 -5.82
N VAL A 104 2.11 14.70 -5.14
CA VAL A 104 2.46 14.47 -3.74
C VAL A 104 3.97 14.25 -3.59
N ILE A 105 4.58 13.40 -4.41
CA ILE A 105 6.02 13.15 -4.35
C ILE A 105 6.80 14.40 -4.76
N GLU A 106 6.35 15.13 -5.78
CA GLU A 106 7.00 16.38 -6.21
C GLU A 106 6.97 17.43 -5.10
N ALA A 107 5.83 17.63 -4.44
CA ALA A 107 5.72 18.57 -3.34
C ALA A 107 6.62 18.16 -2.16
N ALA A 108 6.61 16.89 -1.76
CA ALA A 108 7.50 16.36 -0.74
C ALA A 108 8.97 16.61 -1.09
N TYR A 109 9.38 16.31 -2.35
CA TYR A 109 10.72 16.58 -2.81
C TYR A 109 11.08 18.07 -2.76
N LYS A 110 10.22 18.96 -3.25
CA LYS A 110 10.47 20.41 -3.28
C LYS A 110 10.56 21.03 -1.88
N LEU A 111 9.74 20.55 -0.95
CA LEU A 111 9.69 21.04 0.43
C LEU A 111 10.71 20.33 1.36
N GLY A 112 11.44 19.36 0.85
CA GLY A 112 12.50 18.69 1.61
C GLY A 112 12.01 17.67 2.60
N VAL A 113 10.80 17.12 2.43
CA VAL A 113 10.31 16.01 3.25
C VAL A 113 11.18 14.78 2.98
N PRO A 114 11.83 14.22 4.01
CA PRO A 114 12.88 13.21 3.80
C PRO A 114 12.32 11.80 3.52
N LYS A 115 11.03 11.56 3.76
CA LYS A 115 10.44 10.23 3.64
C LYS A 115 9.06 10.25 2.99
N VAL A 116 8.87 9.36 2.01
CA VAL A 116 7.57 9.12 1.37
C VAL A 116 7.29 7.62 1.34
N ILE A 117 6.12 7.23 1.82
CA ILE A 117 5.59 5.87 1.72
C ILE A 117 4.35 5.95 0.84
N PHE A 118 4.25 5.13 -0.20
CA PHE A 118 3.08 5.20 -1.08
C PHE A 118 2.48 3.83 -1.37
N ALA A 119 1.16 3.80 -1.55
CA ALA A 119 0.45 2.60 -1.93
C ALA A 119 0.70 2.23 -3.40
N SER A 120 1.51 1.19 -3.62
CA SER A 120 1.48 0.38 -4.81
C SER A 120 0.47 -0.77 -4.62
N SER A 121 0.52 -1.83 -5.42
CA SER A 121 -0.48 -2.89 -5.37
C SER A 121 0.05 -4.22 -5.88
N GLU A 122 -0.48 -5.33 -5.37
CA GLU A 122 -0.31 -6.67 -5.94
C GLU A 122 -0.72 -6.73 -7.42
N THR A 123 -1.62 -5.86 -7.84
CA THR A 123 -2.11 -5.83 -9.23
C THR A 123 -1.03 -5.51 -10.25
N THR A 124 0.09 -4.91 -9.84
CA THR A 124 1.26 -4.66 -10.70
C THR A 124 1.80 -5.93 -11.34
N TYR A 125 1.60 -7.09 -10.73
CA TYR A 125 2.00 -8.39 -11.26
C TYR A 125 1.09 -8.92 -12.39
N GLY A 126 -0.03 -8.23 -12.67
CA GLY A 126 -0.87 -8.48 -13.83
C GLY A 126 -1.82 -9.67 -13.72
N VAL A 127 -2.09 -10.18 -12.51
CA VAL A 127 -2.99 -11.33 -12.28
C VAL A 127 -4.39 -10.91 -11.87
N CYS A 128 -4.52 -9.99 -10.91
CA CYS A 128 -5.76 -9.69 -10.20
C CYS A 128 -6.91 -9.26 -11.13
N PHE A 129 -6.67 -8.26 -11.98
CA PHE A 129 -7.68 -7.72 -12.90
C PHE A 129 -7.45 -8.10 -14.37
N ALA A 130 -6.67 -9.13 -14.61
CA ALA A 130 -6.43 -9.64 -15.97
C ALA A 130 -7.73 -10.12 -16.62
N GLN A 131 -7.83 -9.93 -17.92
CA GLN A 131 -8.87 -10.56 -18.73
C GLN A 131 -8.59 -12.07 -18.86
N GLY A 132 -9.57 -12.90 -18.55
CA GLY A 132 -9.41 -14.34 -18.53
C GLY A 132 -8.61 -14.83 -17.31
N GLU A 133 -7.92 -15.95 -17.47
CA GLU A 133 -7.07 -16.55 -16.45
C GLU A 133 -5.61 -16.28 -16.75
N VAL A 134 -4.95 -15.56 -15.85
CA VAL A 134 -3.51 -15.32 -15.88
C VAL A 134 -2.90 -15.92 -14.62
N LYS A 135 -1.83 -16.66 -14.78
CA LYS A 135 -1.05 -17.25 -13.69
C LYS A 135 0.22 -16.42 -13.45
N PRO A 136 0.72 -16.36 -12.20
CA PRO A 136 2.02 -15.76 -11.94
C PRO A 136 3.14 -16.53 -12.66
N ALA A 137 4.25 -15.86 -12.95
CA ALA A 137 5.41 -16.50 -13.59
C ALA A 137 6.07 -17.54 -12.67
N TYR A 138 5.93 -17.35 -11.36
CA TYR A 138 6.35 -18.29 -10.30
C TYR A 138 5.68 -17.93 -8.97
N VAL A 139 5.70 -18.86 -8.02
CA VAL A 139 5.21 -18.66 -6.64
C VAL A 139 6.23 -19.18 -5.63
N PRO A 140 6.34 -18.59 -4.42
CA PRO A 140 5.74 -17.33 -4.04
C PRO A 140 6.22 -16.17 -4.92
N VAL A 141 5.34 -15.18 -5.12
CA VAL A 141 5.65 -13.95 -5.86
C VAL A 141 6.49 -13.03 -4.98
N ASP A 142 7.72 -12.74 -5.39
CA ASP A 142 8.59 -11.75 -4.75
C ASP A 142 8.62 -10.42 -5.51
N GLU A 143 9.39 -9.45 -5.02
CA GLU A 143 9.45 -8.11 -5.63
C GLU A 143 10.20 -8.11 -6.98
N ASP A 144 10.98 -9.13 -7.27
CA ASP A 144 11.69 -9.33 -8.56
C ASP A 144 10.79 -9.98 -9.64
N HIS A 145 9.58 -10.43 -9.27
CA HIS A 145 8.63 -10.96 -10.24
C HIS A 145 8.28 -9.89 -11.28
N PRO A 146 8.16 -10.26 -12.58
CA PRO A 146 7.80 -9.30 -13.63
C PRO A 146 6.51 -8.53 -13.32
N THR A 147 6.55 -7.22 -13.51
CA THR A 147 5.37 -6.35 -13.42
C THR A 147 4.81 -6.08 -14.81
N VAL A 148 3.80 -6.85 -15.22
CA VAL A 148 3.14 -6.74 -16.52
C VAL A 148 1.65 -6.51 -16.31
N PRO A 149 1.24 -5.27 -15.98
CA PRO A 149 -0.16 -4.95 -15.67
C PRO A 149 -1.07 -5.12 -16.88
N HIS A 150 -2.29 -5.59 -16.64
CA HIS A 150 -3.30 -5.83 -17.67
C HIS A 150 -4.49 -4.86 -17.63
N ASP A 151 -4.50 -3.94 -16.67
CA ASP A 151 -5.58 -2.97 -16.43
C ASP A 151 -5.04 -1.58 -16.09
N SER A 152 -5.92 -0.57 -16.20
CA SER A 152 -5.57 0.85 -16.02
C SER A 152 -5.11 1.19 -14.58
N TYR A 153 -5.68 0.53 -13.58
CA TYR A 153 -5.28 0.72 -12.19
C TYR A 153 -3.87 0.19 -11.95
N ALA A 154 -3.60 -1.05 -12.35
CA ALA A 154 -2.28 -1.65 -12.21
C ALA A 154 -1.21 -0.89 -13.03
N MET A 155 -1.55 -0.45 -14.26
CA MET A 155 -0.67 0.42 -15.07
C MET A 155 -0.33 1.70 -14.32
N SER A 156 -1.31 2.34 -13.65
CA SER A 156 -1.06 3.55 -12.85
C SER A 156 -0.08 3.29 -11.70
N LYS A 157 -0.18 2.13 -11.04
CA LYS A 157 0.72 1.77 -9.93
C LYS A 157 2.15 1.51 -10.42
N VAL A 158 2.35 0.87 -11.57
CA VAL A 158 3.69 0.73 -12.19
C VAL A 158 4.28 2.09 -12.56
N CYS A 159 3.48 3.01 -13.11
CA CYS A 159 3.92 4.39 -13.38
C CYS A 159 4.32 5.12 -12.08
N ASN A 160 3.58 4.90 -10.99
CA ASN A 160 3.87 5.49 -9.69
C ASN A 160 5.20 4.97 -9.11
N GLU A 161 5.50 3.67 -9.23
CA GLU A 161 6.79 3.10 -8.83
C GLU A 161 7.94 3.70 -9.64
N ALA A 162 7.77 3.86 -10.96
CA ALA A 162 8.78 4.49 -11.82
C ALA A 162 9.00 5.97 -11.47
N THR A 163 7.93 6.71 -11.17
CA THR A 163 7.96 8.11 -10.71
C THR A 163 8.73 8.20 -9.39
N ALA A 164 8.38 7.39 -8.41
CA ALA A 164 8.99 7.37 -7.08
C ALA A 164 10.51 7.11 -7.16
N ARG A 165 10.91 6.07 -7.90
CA ARG A 165 12.32 5.75 -8.14
C ARG A 165 13.07 6.92 -8.78
N SER A 166 12.44 7.63 -9.73
CA SER A 166 13.06 8.76 -10.41
C SER A 166 13.26 9.96 -9.48
N PHE A 167 12.32 10.25 -8.59
CA PHE A 167 12.47 11.31 -7.59
C PHE A 167 13.54 10.98 -6.55
N GLN A 168 13.60 9.74 -6.09
CA GLN A 168 14.68 9.31 -5.18
C GLN A 168 16.06 9.43 -5.84
N ALA A 169 16.21 8.95 -7.08
CA ALA A 169 17.48 9.10 -7.83
C ALA A 169 17.87 10.57 -8.01
N ARG A 170 16.89 11.44 -8.29
CA ARG A 170 17.10 12.89 -8.38
C ARG A 170 17.53 13.49 -7.04
N ALA A 171 16.95 13.07 -5.93
CA ALA A 171 17.34 13.50 -4.59
C ALA A 171 18.78 13.08 -4.28
N ALA A 172 19.14 11.83 -4.54
CA ALA A 172 20.49 11.31 -4.34
C ALA A 172 21.53 12.06 -5.18
N GLN A 173 21.23 12.35 -6.47
CA GLN A 173 22.10 13.14 -7.34
C GLN A 173 22.30 14.56 -6.80
N ALA A 174 21.30 15.15 -6.14
CA ALA A 174 21.38 16.45 -5.50
C ALA A 174 22.03 16.43 -4.10
N GLY A 175 22.54 15.28 -3.65
CA GLY A 175 23.11 15.10 -2.31
C GLY A 175 22.09 15.20 -1.17
N ARG A 176 20.81 14.96 -1.45
CA ARG A 176 19.72 15.03 -0.47
C ARG A 176 19.33 13.63 -0.03
N ALA A 177 19.26 13.41 1.29
CA ALA A 177 18.69 12.21 1.84
C ALA A 177 17.17 12.22 1.60
N MET A 178 16.65 11.20 0.93
CA MET A 178 15.23 10.98 0.73
C MET A 178 14.98 9.50 0.52
N ASP A 179 14.14 8.93 1.37
CA ASP A 179 13.67 7.57 1.24
C ASP A 179 12.27 7.55 0.62
N ILE A 180 12.05 6.69 -0.37
CA ILE A 180 10.73 6.51 -0.98
C ILE A 180 10.42 5.02 -1.04
N TYR A 181 9.40 4.59 -0.28
CA TYR A 181 9.02 3.17 -0.18
C TYR A 181 7.64 2.92 -0.80
N GLY A 182 7.58 2.00 -1.76
CA GLY A 182 6.35 1.54 -2.39
C GLY A 182 5.84 0.28 -1.72
N LEU A 183 4.58 0.26 -1.33
CA LEU A 183 3.93 -0.90 -0.73
C LEU A 183 3.06 -1.59 -1.77
N ARG A 184 3.47 -2.75 -2.28
CA ARG A 184 2.64 -3.62 -3.12
C ARG A 184 1.63 -4.34 -2.23
N ILE A 185 0.57 -3.59 -1.89
CA ILE A 185 -0.44 -4.01 -0.93
C ILE A 185 -1.31 -5.10 -1.55
N ASN A 186 -1.45 -6.20 -0.82
CA ASN A 186 -2.41 -7.26 -1.14
C ASN A 186 -3.83 -6.86 -0.75
N ASN A 187 -4.81 -7.71 -1.06
CA ASN A 187 -6.20 -7.47 -0.73
C ASN A 187 -6.40 -7.16 0.76
N VAL A 188 -6.74 -5.92 1.07
CA VAL A 188 -6.92 -5.46 2.45
C VAL A 188 -8.21 -6.01 3.03
N ILE A 189 -8.11 -6.63 4.20
CA ILE A 189 -9.21 -7.21 4.97
C ILE A 189 -9.37 -6.45 6.27
N GLU A 190 -10.59 -5.98 6.54
CA GLU A 190 -10.95 -5.39 7.84
C GLU A 190 -11.35 -6.50 8.83
N PRO A 191 -11.19 -6.29 10.15
CA PRO A 191 -11.46 -7.32 11.15
C PRO A 191 -12.84 -7.98 11.04
N HIS A 192 -13.88 -7.22 10.71
CA HIS A 192 -15.24 -7.72 10.55
C HIS A 192 -15.45 -8.57 9.28
N GLU A 193 -14.61 -8.38 8.26
CA GLU A 193 -14.70 -9.11 6.99
C GLU A 193 -14.24 -10.57 7.11
N TYR A 194 -13.47 -10.93 8.14
CA TYR A 194 -13.05 -12.31 8.34
C TYR A 194 -14.27 -13.24 8.49
N VAL A 195 -15.15 -12.93 9.43
CA VAL A 195 -16.35 -13.74 9.67
C VAL A 195 -17.38 -13.64 8.55
N GLN A 196 -17.35 -12.57 7.76
CA GLN A 196 -18.28 -12.36 6.65
C GLN A 196 -17.85 -13.09 5.37
N ASN A 197 -16.56 -13.05 5.02
CA ASN A 197 -16.06 -13.44 3.70
C ASN A 197 -15.32 -14.78 3.72
N PHE A 198 -14.54 -15.08 4.76
CA PHE A 198 -13.65 -16.24 4.76
C PHE A 198 -14.34 -17.59 4.80
N PRO A 199 -15.55 -17.76 5.40
CA PRO A 199 -16.29 -19.02 5.25
C PRO A 199 -16.53 -19.41 3.78
N ALA A 200 -16.80 -18.43 2.91
CA ALA A 200 -16.96 -18.68 1.48
C ALA A 200 -15.62 -19.03 0.80
N PHE A 201 -14.50 -18.42 1.22
CA PHE A 201 -13.17 -18.73 0.69
C PHE A 201 -12.66 -20.10 1.11
N VAL A 202 -13.04 -20.55 2.31
CA VAL A 202 -12.77 -21.92 2.79
C VAL A 202 -13.58 -22.94 2.00
N ALA A 203 -14.87 -22.64 1.73
CA ALA A 203 -15.76 -23.51 0.97
C ALA A 203 -15.40 -23.61 -0.52
N ASP A 204 -14.95 -22.49 -1.12
CA ASP A 204 -14.53 -22.41 -2.52
C ASP A 204 -13.23 -21.60 -2.67
N PRO A 205 -12.07 -22.26 -2.61
CA PRO A 205 -10.77 -21.60 -2.77
C PRO A 205 -10.60 -20.86 -4.11
N ALA A 206 -11.32 -21.25 -5.17
CA ALA A 206 -11.21 -20.61 -6.49
C ALA A 206 -11.60 -19.11 -6.44
N LEU A 207 -12.39 -18.68 -5.48
CA LEU A 207 -12.75 -17.27 -5.24
C LEU A 207 -11.52 -16.38 -4.95
N ARG A 208 -10.43 -16.98 -4.45
CA ARG A 208 -9.19 -16.26 -4.09
C ARG A 208 -8.09 -16.33 -5.16
N ARG A 209 -8.34 -17.03 -6.26
CA ARG A 209 -7.36 -17.23 -7.34
C ARG A 209 -6.79 -15.91 -7.88
N ARG A 210 -7.62 -14.87 -8.03
CA ARG A 210 -7.20 -13.57 -8.58
C ARG A 210 -6.30 -12.78 -7.64
N ASN A 211 -6.40 -13.00 -6.33
CA ASN A 211 -5.51 -12.40 -5.33
C ASN A 211 -4.30 -13.29 -5.01
N ILE A 212 -4.06 -14.31 -5.84
CA ILE A 212 -3.01 -15.30 -5.62
C ILE A 212 -3.08 -15.85 -4.18
N PHE A 213 -4.32 -16.10 -3.69
CA PHE A 213 -4.65 -16.63 -2.37
C PHE A 213 -4.10 -15.86 -1.17
N ALA A 214 -3.68 -14.59 -1.37
CA ALA A 214 -3.13 -13.75 -0.32
C ALA A 214 -4.09 -12.66 0.14
N TYR A 215 -3.77 -12.05 1.27
CA TYR A 215 -4.47 -10.92 1.89
C TYR A 215 -3.53 -10.18 2.84
N ILE A 216 -3.97 -9.05 3.34
CA ILE A 216 -3.36 -8.34 4.46
C ILE A 216 -4.45 -7.80 5.40
N ASP A 217 -4.29 -7.94 6.71
CA ASP A 217 -5.13 -7.26 7.69
C ASP A 217 -4.88 -5.74 7.65
N ALA A 218 -5.95 -4.96 7.75
CA ALA A 218 -5.85 -3.50 7.70
C ALA A 218 -4.98 -2.92 8.83
N ARG A 219 -4.93 -3.57 9.99
CA ARG A 219 -4.08 -3.17 11.14
C ARG A 219 -2.60 -3.47 10.87
N ASP A 220 -2.29 -4.66 10.32
CA ASP A 220 -0.93 -5.04 9.95
C ASP A 220 -0.39 -4.17 8.80
N LEU A 221 -1.27 -3.69 7.92
CA LEU A 221 -0.88 -2.68 6.95
C LEU A 221 -0.45 -1.37 7.65
N GLY A 222 -1.14 -0.96 8.71
CA GLY A 222 -0.73 0.16 9.55
C GLY A 222 0.63 -0.10 10.22
N GLN A 223 0.84 -1.29 10.77
CA GLN A 223 2.14 -1.73 11.31
C GLN A 223 3.25 -1.61 10.25
N MET A 224 2.99 -2.08 9.02
CA MET A 224 3.97 -1.97 7.91
C MET A 224 4.35 -0.51 7.63
N VAL A 225 3.38 0.41 7.64
CA VAL A 225 3.67 1.84 7.48
C VAL A 225 4.56 2.34 8.61
N ASN A 226 4.26 1.96 9.86
CA ASN A 226 5.06 2.34 11.03
C ASN A 226 6.49 1.79 10.95
N CYS A 227 6.66 0.54 10.53
CA CYS A 227 7.98 -0.05 10.28
C CYS A 227 8.78 0.75 9.23
N CYS A 228 8.12 1.16 8.15
CA CYS A 228 8.73 2.00 7.11
C CYS A 228 9.10 3.40 7.63
N LEU A 229 8.27 4.02 8.49
CA LEU A 229 8.57 5.30 9.12
C LEU A 229 9.81 5.21 10.02
N ALA A 230 9.97 4.11 10.72
CA ALA A 230 11.10 3.87 11.63
C ALA A 230 12.41 3.51 10.91
N THR A 231 12.39 3.16 9.63
CA THR A 231 13.56 2.69 8.86
C THR A 231 14.05 3.74 7.90
N ASP A 232 15.30 4.17 8.04
CA ASP A 232 15.95 5.18 7.20
C ASP A 232 17.07 4.60 6.34
N GLY A 233 17.40 5.32 5.24
CA GLY A 233 18.61 5.09 4.47
C GLY A 233 18.55 3.99 3.43
N LEU A 234 17.35 3.47 3.11
CA LEU A 234 17.18 2.46 2.07
C LEU A 234 17.06 3.06 0.66
N GLY A 235 16.84 4.37 0.55
CA GLY A 235 16.66 5.06 -0.73
C GLY A 235 15.31 4.71 -1.35
N TYR A 236 15.30 4.05 -2.50
CA TYR A 236 14.08 3.57 -3.14
C TYR A 236 13.94 2.07 -2.97
N GLU A 237 12.82 1.65 -2.36
CA GLU A 237 12.49 0.25 -2.21
C GLU A 237 10.99 -0.01 -2.48
N VAL A 238 10.69 -1.20 -2.93
CA VAL A 238 9.32 -1.73 -2.96
C VAL A 238 9.23 -2.97 -2.10
N PHE A 239 8.09 -3.16 -1.45
CA PHE A 239 7.83 -4.29 -0.55
C PHE A 239 6.48 -4.93 -0.86
N ASN A 240 6.45 -6.26 -0.94
CA ASN A 240 5.19 -6.98 -0.83
C ASN A 240 4.63 -6.84 0.58
N VAL A 241 3.34 -6.56 0.68
CA VAL A 241 2.63 -6.42 1.95
C VAL A 241 1.47 -7.40 1.96
N ALA A 242 1.71 -8.56 2.56
CA ALA A 242 0.76 -9.66 2.71
C ALA A 242 0.86 -10.26 4.11
N ASN A 243 -0.16 -11.03 4.49
CA ASN A 243 -0.09 -11.90 5.67
C ASN A 243 0.87 -13.08 5.40
N GLU A 244 1.33 -13.74 6.45
CA GLU A 244 2.21 -14.92 6.36
C GLU A 244 1.50 -16.17 5.85
N ASP A 245 0.16 -16.23 6.03
CA ASP A 245 -0.64 -17.36 5.61
C ASP A 245 -1.54 -17.05 4.40
N SER A 246 -2.05 -18.10 3.79
CA SER A 246 -3.00 -18.01 2.68
C SER A 246 -4.42 -17.71 3.16
N SER A 247 -5.25 -17.14 2.27
CA SER A 247 -6.65 -16.80 2.54
C SER A 247 -7.62 -17.97 2.38
N VAL A 248 -7.13 -19.22 2.33
CA VAL A 248 -7.94 -20.43 2.13
C VAL A 248 -7.58 -21.54 3.10
N GLY A 249 -8.50 -22.47 3.32
CA GLY A 249 -8.31 -23.62 4.23
C GLY A 249 -7.43 -24.74 3.65
N MET A 250 -7.27 -24.77 2.33
CA MET A 250 -6.46 -25.77 1.63
C MET A 250 -4.97 -25.54 1.89
N PRO A 251 -4.15 -26.58 2.14
CA PRO A 251 -2.70 -26.47 2.23
C PRO A 251 -2.09 -25.85 0.97
N SER A 252 -1.05 -25.02 1.12
CA SER A 252 -0.50 -24.25 0.00
C SER A 252 0.11 -25.10 -1.11
N VAL A 253 0.64 -26.28 -0.78
CA VAL A 253 1.09 -27.25 -1.78
C VAL A 253 -0.09 -27.72 -2.64
N GLU A 254 -1.23 -28.07 -2.04
CA GLU A 254 -2.43 -28.51 -2.76
C GLU A 254 -3.03 -27.39 -3.61
N VAL A 255 -2.99 -26.13 -3.11
CA VAL A 255 -3.39 -24.94 -3.87
C VAL A 255 -2.51 -24.79 -5.12
N ALA A 256 -1.19 -24.93 -4.97
CA ALA A 256 -0.25 -24.84 -6.09
C ALA A 256 -0.48 -25.92 -7.13
N GLU A 257 -0.69 -27.17 -6.71
CA GLU A 257 -1.00 -28.29 -7.61
C GLU A 257 -2.32 -28.09 -8.34
N THR A 258 -3.35 -27.59 -7.66
CA THR A 258 -4.69 -27.41 -8.21
C THR A 258 -4.79 -26.23 -9.17
N PHE A 259 -4.28 -25.06 -8.77
CA PHE A 259 -4.51 -23.81 -9.49
C PHE A 259 -3.30 -23.33 -10.29
N TYR A 260 -2.10 -23.74 -9.90
CA TYR A 260 -0.83 -23.30 -10.51
C TYR A 260 -0.02 -24.45 -11.11
N ALA A 261 -0.67 -25.55 -11.51
CA ALA A 261 -0.01 -26.64 -12.21
C ALA A 261 0.87 -26.11 -13.36
N GLY A 262 2.15 -26.45 -13.35
CA GLY A 262 3.15 -26.01 -14.32
C GLY A 262 3.78 -24.63 -14.03
N VAL A 263 3.35 -23.92 -12.98
CA VAL A 263 4.00 -22.70 -12.50
C VAL A 263 5.20 -23.10 -11.63
N PRO A 264 6.42 -22.56 -11.88
CA PRO A 264 7.58 -22.83 -11.04
C PRO A 264 7.35 -22.42 -9.58
N VAL A 265 7.72 -23.29 -8.64
CA VAL A 265 7.73 -22.99 -7.22
C VAL A 265 9.15 -22.60 -6.80
N LYS A 266 9.32 -21.42 -6.24
CA LYS A 266 10.58 -20.91 -5.69
C LYS A 266 10.46 -20.84 -4.17
N GLY A 267 11.08 -21.75 -3.44
CA GLY A 267 11.03 -21.78 -1.98
C GLY A 267 10.04 -22.81 -1.42
N ASP A 268 9.66 -22.64 -0.16
CA ASP A 268 8.81 -23.56 0.58
C ASP A 268 7.35 -23.07 0.59
N LEU A 269 6.42 -23.96 0.30
CA LEU A 269 4.97 -23.78 0.41
C LEU A 269 4.37 -24.66 1.52
N GLY A 270 5.17 -25.00 2.54
CA GLY A 270 4.72 -25.85 3.64
C GLY A 270 3.54 -25.26 4.41
N GLY A 271 2.65 -26.13 4.88
CA GLY A 271 1.47 -25.72 5.64
C GLY A 271 0.51 -24.83 4.84
N HIS A 272 0.27 -23.65 5.33
CA HIS A 272 -0.63 -22.65 4.73
C HIS A 272 0.11 -21.36 4.34
N THR A 273 1.39 -21.45 4.01
CA THR A 273 2.23 -20.31 3.65
C THR A 273 1.59 -19.46 2.54
N THR A 274 1.70 -18.15 2.66
CA THR A 274 1.25 -17.20 1.64
C THR A 274 1.95 -17.40 0.29
N PHE A 275 1.29 -17.01 -0.79
CA PHE A 275 1.86 -17.05 -2.14
C PHE A 275 2.60 -15.75 -2.55
N TYR A 276 2.81 -14.83 -1.60
CA TYR A 276 3.67 -13.67 -1.76
C TYR A 276 4.83 -13.75 -0.76
N ALA A 277 6.05 -13.62 -1.26
CA ALA A 277 7.21 -13.52 -0.39
C ALA A 277 7.22 -12.16 0.31
N ILE A 278 7.26 -12.16 1.63
CA ILE A 278 7.36 -10.96 2.46
C ILE A 278 8.69 -10.88 3.22
N ASP A 279 9.62 -11.78 2.91
CA ASP A 279 10.92 -11.87 3.57
C ASP A 279 11.73 -10.59 3.46
N LYS A 280 11.61 -9.89 2.33
CA LYS A 280 12.26 -8.60 2.13
C LYS A 280 11.77 -7.56 3.14
N ALA A 281 10.46 -7.43 3.32
CA ALA A 281 9.85 -6.53 4.29
C ALA A 281 10.24 -6.90 5.72
N LYS A 282 10.19 -8.20 6.08
CA LYS A 282 10.64 -8.70 7.37
C LYS A 282 12.09 -8.32 7.66
N LYS A 283 12.98 -8.56 6.71
CA LYS A 283 14.42 -8.36 6.89
C LYS A 283 14.82 -6.89 6.91
N MET A 284 14.24 -6.06 6.03
CA MET A 284 14.71 -4.69 5.83
C MET A 284 14.03 -3.68 6.73
N VAL A 285 12.75 -3.88 7.05
CA VAL A 285 11.98 -2.92 7.86
C VAL A 285 11.37 -3.53 9.12
N GLY A 286 11.54 -4.83 9.36
CA GLY A 286 11.04 -5.49 10.56
C GLY A 286 9.52 -5.76 10.54
N PHE A 287 8.92 -5.82 9.35
CA PHE A 287 7.49 -6.13 9.20
C PHE A 287 7.16 -7.52 9.75
N ALA A 288 6.14 -7.61 10.61
CA ALA A 288 5.70 -8.87 11.23
C ALA A 288 4.17 -8.83 11.40
N PRO A 289 3.39 -9.29 10.42
CA PRO A 289 1.93 -9.29 10.52
C PRO A 289 1.48 -10.22 11.66
N GLU A 290 0.53 -9.74 12.47
CA GLU A 290 0.08 -10.42 13.69
C GLU A 290 -1.36 -10.93 13.60
N HIS A 291 -2.16 -10.38 12.68
CA HIS A 291 -3.60 -10.64 12.61
C HIS A 291 -3.96 -11.60 11.48
N GLY A 292 -4.64 -12.68 11.81
CA GLY A 292 -5.07 -13.70 10.86
C GLY A 292 -6.53 -14.10 11.03
N TRP A 293 -7.02 -14.92 10.13
CA TRP A 293 -8.42 -15.36 10.09
C TRP A 293 -8.65 -16.74 10.71
N ARG A 294 -7.59 -17.58 10.85
CA ARG A 294 -7.74 -19.00 11.19
C ARG A 294 -8.34 -19.27 12.57
N ASP A 295 -8.16 -18.35 13.50
CA ASP A 295 -8.77 -18.45 14.84
C ASP A 295 -10.20 -17.86 14.91
N LEU A 296 -10.68 -17.28 13.80
CA LEU A 296 -11.97 -16.58 13.72
C LEU A 296 -13.02 -17.32 12.88
N VAL A 297 -12.59 -18.29 12.05
CA VAL A 297 -13.45 -18.98 11.07
C VAL A 297 -13.23 -20.49 11.10
#